data_8e00653c3372a68eaa414faf4a22c367
#
_entry.id   8e00653c3372a68eaa414faf4a22c367
#
_cell.length_a   1.000
_cell.length_b   1.000
_cell.length_c   1.000
_cell.angle_alpha   90.00
_cell.angle_beta   90.00
_cell.angle_gamma   90.00
#
_symmetry.space_group_name_H-M   'P 1'
#
loop_
_entity.id
_entity.type
_entity.pdbx_description
1 polymer ?
#
loop_
_entity_poly.entity_id
_entity_poly.type
_entity_poly.pdbx_seq_one_letter_code
_entity_poly.pdbx_strand_id
1 'polypeptide(L)'
;LYNENNQGERMSIFNSFTFQTVPRIVCEIGSSQRLDQLIAEQFPTCKHTLIVTDPGFLRTGQIAPIVAKLRSANVQVSIYSDVVADPPEAVVRAATDSARQQGIDLVIGIGGGSSMDVAKLIAVLLGSEQELKTMYGIGNVKGQRLPLVQVPTTAGTGSEVTPISIVTTGETTKMGVVAPQLYADLAVLDAALTVGLPAKVTAATGIDAMVHAIEAYTTKLKKNPLSDMLAREALRLLSANLLPACRDGNNLQARQTMLLGAMLAGQAFSNAPCAAVHALAYPIGGIFHVPHGLSNSLVLPHVLRFNAPLAAPLYAELAEIVQADVTGSVEARSQALIAHMEEIARQTGIEMQLRQVGIAASDLDRLADDAMLQTRLLGNNPREVSREDAYRIYEAAF
;
A
#
# COMPACT_ATOMS: atom_id res chain seq x y z
N LEU A 1 20.27 12.24 -25.92
CA LEU A 1 21.07 11.30 -26.72
C LEU A 1 20.10 10.57 -27.64
N TYR A 2 20.10 10.90 -28.90
CA TYR A 2 19.27 10.28 -29.94
C TYR A 2 20.08 9.18 -30.60
N ASN A 3 19.51 7.98 -30.65
CA ASN A 3 20.05 6.92 -31.47
C ASN A 3 19.30 6.97 -32.83
N GLU A 4 19.95 7.34 -33.89
CA GLU A 4 19.39 7.28 -35.23
C GLU A 4 19.52 5.85 -35.75
N ASN A 5 18.42 5.14 -35.83
CA ASN A 5 18.33 3.97 -36.68
C ASN A 5 18.01 4.41 -38.12
N ASN A 6 18.59 3.78 -39.11
CA ASN A 6 18.62 4.09 -40.54
C ASN A 6 17.24 4.22 -41.25
N GLN A 7 16.16 4.57 -40.58
CA GLN A 7 14.83 4.79 -41.16
C GLN A 7 14.17 6.11 -40.72
N GLY A 8 14.93 7.05 -40.12
CA GLY A 8 14.41 8.40 -39.89
C GLY A 8 13.28 8.56 -38.87
N GLU A 9 12.88 7.49 -38.16
CA GLU A 9 11.93 7.58 -37.04
C GLU A 9 12.69 7.95 -35.76
N ARG A 10 12.41 9.14 -35.21
CA ARG A 10 12.85 9.55 -33.88
C ARG A 10 12.17 8.64 -32.86
N MET A 11 12.90 7.67 -32.32
CA MET A 11 12.38 6.90 -31.17
C MET A 11 12.22 7.83 -29.98
N SER A 12 11.01 7.91 -29.44
CA SER A 12 10.75 8.60 -28.18
C SER A 12 11.57 7.94 -27.07
N ILE A 13 12.23 8.75 -26.24
CA ILE A 13 13.00 8.27 -25.08
C ILE A 13 12.07 7.63 -24.02
N PHE A 14 10.76 7.90 -24.12
CA PHE A 14 9.75 7.41 -23.19
C PHE A 14 8.65 6.65 -23.92
N ASN A 15 8.26 5.51 -23.37
CA ASN A 15 7.00 4.87 -23.75
C ASN A 15 5.84 5.78 -23.33
N SER A 16 4.76 5.78 -24.13
CA SER A 16 3.52 6.48 -23.74
C SER A 16 2.99 5.89 -22.44
N PHE A 17 2.59 6.73 -21.52
CA PHE A 17 2.00 6.31 -20.24
C PHE A 17 0.85 7.21 -19.83
N THR A 18 -0.01 6.69 -18.95
CA THR A 18 -1.03 7.46 -18.23
C THR A 18 -0.66 7.44 -16.76
N PHE A 19 -0.71 8.61 -16.11
CA PHE A 19 -0.50 8.76 -14.68
C PHE A 19 -1.77 9.32 -14.04
N GLN A 20 -2.26 8.67 -12.98
CA GLN A 20 -3.46 9.06 -12.26
C GLN A 20 -3.23 8.98 -10.75
N THR A 21 -3.78 9.95 -10.03
CA THR A 21 -3.75 10.00 -8.56
C THR A 21 -4.95 10.77 -8.01
N VAL A 22 -5.03 10.90 -6.70
CA VAL A 22 -6.09 11.68 -6.01
C VAL A 22 -5.94 13.17 -6.28
N PRO A 23 -7.04 13.92 -6.40
CA PRO A 23 -7.00 15.34 -6.77
C PRO A 23 -6.51 16.26 -5.65
N ARG A 24 -6.65 15.88 -4.37
CA ARG A 24 -6.25 16.70 -3.22
C ARG A 24 -5.59 15.85 -2.14
N ILE A 25 -4.45 16.33 -1.65
CA ILE A 25 -3.71 15.74 -0.53
C ILE A 25 -3.43 16.84 0.50
N VAL A 26 -3.72 16.56 1.76
CA VAL A 26 -3.36 17.41 2.92
C VAL A 26 -2.36 16.61 3.76
N CYS A 27 -1.13 17.12 3.90
CA CYS A 27 -0.05 16.49 4.65
C CYS A 27 0.42 17.46 5.75
N GLU A 28 -0.17 17.36 6.94
CA GLU A 28 0.08 18.27 8.05
C GLU A 28 -0.24 17.57 9.38
N ILE A 29 0.63 17.73 10.38
CA ILE A 29 0.40 17.23 11.74
C ILE A 29 -0.78 17.99 12.35
N GLY A 30 -1.78 17.26 12.86
CA GLY A 30 -3.00 17.81 13.42
C GLY A 30 -4.10 18.12 12.39
N SER A 31 -3.89 17.84 11.10
CA SER A 31 -4.89 18.09 10.05
C SER A 31 -6.18 17.29 10.25
N SER A 32 -6.14 16.13 10.86
CA SER A 32 -7.33 15.36 11.22
C SER A 32 -8.29 16.10 12.15
N GLN A 33 -7.75 17.02 12.97
CA GLN A 33 -8.54 17.87 13.86
C GLN A 33 -9.26 19.02 13.13
N ARG A 34 -8.99 19.20 11.84
CA ARG A 34 -9.66 20.17 10.96
C ARG A 34 -10.45 19.48 9.84
N LEU A 35 -10.78 18.21 10.03
CA LEU A 35 -11.49 17.44 9.01
C LEU A 35 -12.89 18.02 8.72
N ASP A 36 -13.55 18.61 9.71
CA ASP A 36 -14.80 19.35 9.56
C ASP A 36 -14.66 20.53 8.56
N GLN A 37 -13.57 21.30 8.66
CA GLN A 37 -13.29 22.42 7.75
C GLN A 37 -12.96 21.92 6.34
N LEU A 38 -12.10 20.91 6.23
CA LEU A 38 -11.72 20.30 4.95
C LEU A 38 -12.92 19.72 4.20
N ILE A 39 -13.86 19.11 4.95
CA ILE A 39 -15.12 18.58 4.40
C ILE A 39 -16.04 19.72 3.97
N ALA A 40 -16.21 20.76 4.80
CA ALA A 40 -17.04 21.90 4.44
C ALA A 40 -16.53 22.63 3.19
N GLU A 41 -15.20 22.73 3.02
CA GLU A 41 -14.58 23.33 1.83
C GLU A 41 -14.84 22.51 0.56
N GLN A 42 -14.66 21.20 0.63
CA GLN A 42 -14.67 20.33 -0.56
C GLN A 42 -16.03 19.72 -0.85
N PHE A 43 -16.83 19.48 0.18
CA PHE A 43 -18.15 18.86 0.12
C PHE A 43 -19.20 19.71 0.87
N PRO A 44 -19.49 20.95 0.43
CA PRO A 44 -20.33 21.90 1.18
C PRO A 44 -21.78 21.43 1.35
N THR A 45 -22.20 20.41 0.59
CA THR A 45 -23.54 19.82 0.70
C THR A 45 -23.59 18.59 1.60
N CYS A 46 -22.46 18.17 2.17
CA CYS A 46 -22.39 17.00 3.05
C CYS A 46 -23.22 17.24 4.33
N LYS A 47 -24.14 16.31 4.62
CA LYS A 47 -24.99 16.32 5.81
C LYS A 47 -24.80 15.10 6.68
N HIS A 48 -24.44 13.96 6.09
CA HIS A 48 -24.30 12.72 6.83
C HIS A 48 -23.11 11.91 6.32
N THR A 49 -22.07 11.80 7.13
CA THR A 49 -20.89 11.00 6.81
C THR A 49 -20.87 9.65 7.52
N LEU A 50 -20.34 8.65 6.82
CA LEU A 50 -19.98 7.34 7.41
C LEU A 50 -18.47 7.28 7.64
N ILE A 51 -18.03 7.11 8.87
CA ILE A 51 -16.64 6.78 9.21
C ILE A 51 -16.50 5.25 9.22
N VAL A 52 -15.55 4.75 8.44
CA VAL A 52 -15.19 3.32 8.35
C VAL A 52 -13.82 3.14 9.00
N THR A 53 -13.75 2.28 10.01
CA THR A 53 -12.55 2.07 10.83
C THR A 53 -12.48 0.64 11.37
N ASP A 54 -11.44 0.33 12.12
CA ASP A 54 -11.28 -0.94 12.83
C ASP A 54 -11.46 -0.79 14.35
N PRO A 55 -11.78 -1.89 15.07
CA PRO A 55 -12.01 -1.83 16.52
C PRO A 55 -10.76 -1.42 17.31
N GLY A 56 -9.56 -1.70 16.77
CA GLY A 56 -8.28 -1.34 17.39
C GLY A 56 -8.11 0.17 17.44
N PHE A 57 -8.27 0.81 16.29
CA PHE A 57 -8.13 2.26 16.18
C PHE A 57 -9.27 2.99 16.92
N LEU A 58 -10.50 2.48 16.88
CA LEU A 58 -11.62 3.07 17.63
C LEU A 58 -11.32 3.12 19.14
N ARG A 59 -10.73 2.06 19.72
CA ARG A 59 -10.38 2.00 21.15
C ARG A 59 -9.31 3.00 21.57
N THR A 60 -8.53 3.56 20.66
CA THR A 60 -7.55 4.61 20.98
C THR A 60 -8.21 5.91 21.42
N GLY A 61 -9.48 6.11 21.10
CA GLY A 61 -10.21 7.33 21.37
C GLY A 61 -9.93 8.49 20.40
N GLN A 62 -9.01 8.32 19.44
CA GLN A 62 -8.57 9.39 18.54
C GLN A 62 -9.65 9.83 17.54
N ILE A 63 -10.66 8.99 17.29
CA ILE A 63 -11.80 9.34 16.43
C ILE A 63 -12.79 10.28 17.17
N ALA A 64 -12.90 10.19 18.48
CA ALA A 64 -13.91 10.93 19.25
C ALA A 64 -13.85 12.47 19.04
N PRO A 65 -12.69 13.15 19.09
CA PRO A 65 -12.62 14.58 18.83
C PRO A 65 -12.95 14.95 17.36
N ILE A 66 -12.64 14.08 16.39
CA ILE A 66 -13.01 14.28 14.98
C ILE A 66 -14.53 14.26 14.84
N VAL A 67 -15.18 13.26 15.41
CA VAL A 67 -16.64 13.11 15.41
C VAL A 67 -17.32 14.30 16.11
N ALA A 68 -16.78 14.76 17.23
CA ALA A 68 -17.33 15.92 17.95
C ALA A 68 -17.32 17.19 17.09
N LYS A 69 -16.22 17.44 16.36
CA LYS A 69 -16.11 18.60 15.47
C LYS A 69 -17.05 18.51 14.26
N LEU A 70 -17.13 17.35 13.61
CA LEU A 70 -18.08 17.14 12.51
C LEU A 70 -19.52 17.41 12.96
N ARG A 71 -19.92 16.87 14.12
CA ARG A 71 -21.25 17.12 14.69
C ARG A 71 -21.48 18.59 15.04
N SER A 72 -20.47 19.26 15.56
CA SER A 72 -20.53 20.71 15.84
C SER A 72 -20.67 21.56 14.56
N ALA A 73 -20.19 21.03 13.44
CA ALA A 73 -20.38 21.62 12.10
C ALA A 73 -21.72 21.21 11.44
N ASN A 74 -22.66 20.64 12.20
CA ASN A 74 -23.97 20.13 11.74
C ASN A 74 -23.88 18.98 10.72
N VAL A 75 -22.80 18.21 10.73
CA VAL A 75 -22.68 16.96 9.96
C VAL A 75 -23.06 15.78 10.87
N GLN A 76 -24.06 15.03 10.46
CA GLN A 76 -24.40 13.77 11.12
C GLN A 76 -23.29 12.75 10.88
N VAL A 77 -22.93 11.95 11.90
CA VAL A 77 -21.83 10.98 11.83
C VAL A 77 -22.32 9.62 12.26
N SER A 78 -22.23 8.65 11.35
CA SER A 78 -22.31 7.22 11.61
C SER A 78 -20.90 6.61 11.62
N ILE A 79 -20.69 5.54 12.40
CA ILE A 79 -19.41 4.84 12.48
C ILE A 79 -19.66 3.35 12.24
N TYR A 80 -18.90 2.78 11.32
CA TYR A 80 -18.75 1.34 11.16
C TYR A 80 -17.33 0.95 11.59
N SER A 81 -17.22 0.14 12.63
CA SER A 81 -15.94 -0.17 13.28
C SER A 81 -15.55 -1.64 13.31
N ASP A 82 -16.26 -2.48 12.57
CA ASP A 82 -16.04 -3.93 12.59
C ASP A 82 -15.12 -4.42 11.44
N VAL A 83 -14.29 -3.51 10.89
CA VAL A 83 -13.29 -3.89 9.90
C VAL A 83 -12.20 -4.71 10.57
N VAL A 84 -11.86 -5.84 9.97
CA VAL A 84 -10.77 -6.73 10.39
C VAL A 84 -9.62 -6.66 9.38
N ALA A 85 -8.44 -7.11 9.78
CA ALA A 85 -7.33 -7.30 8.86
C ALA A 85 -7.72 -8.30 7.76
N ASP A 86 -7.28 -8.05 6.51
CA ASP A 86 -7.65 -8.89 5.36
C ASP A 86 -9.17 -9.12 5.27
N PRO A 87 -9.98 -8.05 5.14
CA PRO A 87 -11.41 -8.10 5.38
C PRO A 87 -12.13 -9.05 4.42
N PRO A 88 -12.98 -9.97 4.92
CA PRO A 88 -13.82 -10.78 4.06
C PRO A 88 -14.94 -9.96 3.42
N GLU A 89 -15.45 -10.41 2.28
CA GLU A 89 -16.60 -9.79 1.59
C GLU A 89 -17.79 -9.51 2.53
N ALA A 90 -18.02 -10.37 3.51
CA ALA A 90 -19.12 -10.23 4.46
C ALA A 90 -19.04 -8.92 5.26
N VAL A 91 -17.84 -8.46 5.61
CA VAL A 91 -17.62 -7.17 6.29
C VAL A 91 -18.04 -6.01 5.40
N VAL A 92 -17.67 -6.03 4.11
CA VAL A 92 -18.05 -4.98 3.14
C VAL A 92 -19.58 -4.95 2.97
N ARG A 93 -20.21 -6.12 2.84
CA ARG A 93 -21.67 -6.24 2.68
C ARG A 93 -22.42 -5.74 3.91
N ALA A 94 -22.04 -6.21 5.11
CA ALA A 94 -22.66 -5.80 6.36
C ALA A 94 -22.57 -4.28 6.58
N ALA A 95 -21.40 -3.68 6.30
CA ALA A 95 -21.20 -2.25 6.38
C ALA A 95 -22.08 -1.48 5.39
N THR A 96 -22.15 -1.96 4.14
CA THR A 96 -22.97 -1.32 3.09
C THR A 96 -24.45 -1.41 3.42
N ASP A 97 -24.94 -2.58 3.85
CA ASP A 97 -26.36 -2.79 4.18
C ASP A 97 -26.78 -1.95 5.39
N SER A 98 -25.91 -1.84 6.40
CA SER A 98 -26.13 -0.93 7.54
C SER A 98 -26.20 0.55 7.11
N ALA A 99 -25.38 0.96 6.14
CA ALA A 99 -25.30 2.36 5.70
C ALA A 99 -26.43 2.77 4.74
N ARG A 100 -26.97 1.84 3.93
CA ARG A 100 -27.98 2.14 2.88
C ARG A 100 -29.24 2.86 3.38
N GLN A 101 -29.68 2.53 4.60
CA GLN A 101 -30.88 3.12 5.18
C GLN A 101 -30.63 4.44 5.93
N GLN A 102 -29.39 4.87 6.02
CA GLN A 102 -29.00 6.02 6.84
C GLN A 102 -28.87 7.34 6.06
N GLY A 103 -29.00 7.31 4.72
CA GLY A 103 -28.87 8.51 3.89
C GLY A 103 -27.45 9.10 3.91
N ILE A 104 -26.43 8.25 3.90
CA ILE A 104 -25.01 8.65 3.83
C ILE A 104 -24.73 9.37 2.51
N ASP A 105 -24.06 10.51 2.58
CA ASP A 105 -23.67 11.30 1.41
C ASP A 105 -22.15 11.50 1.27
N LEU A 106 -21.36 11.02 2.25
CA LEU A 106 -19.90 11.00 2.22
C LEU A 106 -19.35 9.81 3.02
N VAL A 107 -18.31 9.15 2.51
CA VAL A 107 -17.60 8.07 3.22
C VAL A 107 -16.21 8.54 3.60
N ILE A 108 -15.80 8.27 4.84
CA ILE A 108 -14.46 8.55 5.36
C ILE A 108 -13.84 7.25 5.84
N GLY A 109 -12.77 6.80 5.21
CA GLY A 109 -11.94 5.70 5.71
C GLY A 109 -10.87 6.25 6.67
N ILE A 110 -10.93 5.89 7.95
CA ILE A 110 -9.91 6.25 8.95
C ILE A 110 -9.31 4.96 9.52
N GLY A 111 -8.07 4.63 9.17
CA GLY A 111 -7.46 3.39 9.65
C GLY A 111 -6.28 2.96 8.80
N GLY A 112 -5.91 1.71 8.91
CA GLY A 112 -4.96 1.05 8.02
C GLY A 112 -5.56 0.73 6.65
N GLY A 113 -4.80 0.05 5.80
CA GLY A 113 -5.21 -0.32 4.44
C GLY A 113 -6.58 -1.00 4.39
N SER A 114 -6.86 -1.95 5.30
CA SER A 114 -8.15 -2.67 5.36
C SER A 114 -9.34 -1.74 5.55
N SER A 115 -9.26 -0.78 6.47
CA SER A 115 -10.34 0.19 6.70
C SER A 115 -10.57 1.09 5.49
N MET A 116 -9.49 1.53 4.86
CA MET A 116 -9.53 2.36 3.67
C MET A 116 -10.08 1.58 2.45
N ASP A 117 -9.68 0.33 2.28
CA ASP A 117 -10.14 -0.52 1.19
C ASP A 117 -11.65 -0.84 1.31
N VAL A 118 -12.11 -1.13 2.54
CA VAL A 118 -13.55 -1.30 2.81
C VAL A 118 -14.32 -0.01 2.54
N ALA A 119 -13.79 1.15 2.96
CA ALA A 119 -14.42 2.45 2.72
C ALA A 119 -14.58 2.76 1.22
N LYS A 120 -13.57 2.43 0.39
CA LYS A 120 -13.65 2.56 -1.08
C LYS A 120 -14.82 1.78 -1.67
N LEU A 121 -14.94 0.51 -1.28
CA LEU A 121 -16.01 -0.37 -1.77
C LEU A 121 -17.39 0.08 -1.29
N ILE A 122 -17.50 0.51 -0.02
CA ILE A 122 -18.76 1.07 0.50
C ILE A 122 -19.16 2.31 -0.30
N ALA A 123 -18.23 3.22 -0.59
CA ALA A 123 -18.53 4.42 -1.38
C ALA A 123 -19.08 4.07 -2.77
N VAL A 124 -18.53 3.04 -3.43
CA VAL A 124 -19.03 2.56 -4.74
C VAL A 124 -20.39 1.87 -4.58
N LEU A 125 -20.55 1.01 -3.60
CA LEU A 125 -21.78 0.22 -3.40
C LEU A 125 -22.97 1.07 -2.93
N LEU A 126 -22.73 2.19 -2.28
CA LEU A 126 -23.77 3.17 -1.94
C LEU A 126 -24.10 4.10 -3.10
N GLY A 127 -23.15 4.34 -3.99
CA GLY A 127 -23.33 5.20 -5.18
C GLY A 127 -23.82 4.45 -6.43
N SER A 128 -23.94 3.12 -6.38
CA SER A 128 -24.34 2.29 -7.52
C SER A 128 -25.18 1.07 -7.10
N GLU A 129 -25.92 0.48 -8.06
CA GLU A 129 -26.66 -0.77 -7.88
C GLU A 129 -25.81 -2.02 -8.21
N GLN A 130 -24.50 -1.87 -8.41
CA GLN A 130 -23.64 -2.97 -8.81
C GLN A 130 -23.35 -3.90 -7.63
N GLU A 131 -23.38 -5.22 -7.88
CA GLU A 131 -23.01 -6.22 -6.87
C GLU A 131 -21.48 -6.36 -6.75
N LEU A 132 -20.95 -6.46 -5.54
CA LEU A 132 -19.52 -6.56 -5.24
C LEU A 132 -18.82 -7.68 -6.04
N LYS A 133 -19.47 -8.86 -6.16
CA LYS A 133 -18.90 -10.01 -6.88
C LYS A 133 -18.61 -9.74 -8.37
N THR A 134 -19.25 -8.71 -8.97
CA THR A 134 -19.05 -8.33 -10.37
C THR A 134 -17.96 -7.27 -10.55
N MET A 135 -17.38 -6.75 -9.47
CA MET A 135 -16.37 -5.68 -9.48
C MET A 135 -14.94 -6.21 -9.52
N TYR A 136 -14.72 -7.47 -9.13
CA TYR A 136 -13.36 -8.03 -9.07
C TYR A 136 -12.61 -7.96 -10.40
N GLY A 137 -11.32 -7.67 -10.32
CA GLY A 137 -10.44 -7.47 -11.47
C GLY A 137 -10.23 -5.98 -11.80
N ILE A 138 -9.82 -5.71 -13.02
CA ILE A 138 -9.45 -4.36 -13.48
C ILE A 138 -10.56 -3.78 -14.35
N GLY A 139 -11.03 -2.57 -14.01
CA GLY A 139 -11.99 -1.80 -14.82
C GLY A 139 -13.43 -2.31 -14.78
N ASN A 140 -13.78 -3.18 -13.83
CA ASN A 140 -15.10 -3.79 -13.74
C ASN A 140 -16.12 -2.97 -12.93
N VAL A 141 -15.68 -1.92 -12.23
CA VAL A 141 -16.58 -1.01 -11.50
C VAL A 141 -17.33 -0.13 -12.49
N LYS A 142 -18.66 -0.11 -12.37
CA LYS A 142 -19.56 0.68 -13.22
C LYS A 142 -20.27 1.76 -12.39
N GLY A 143 -20.61 2.87 -13.04
CA GLY A 143 -21.31 3.96 -12.38
C GLY A 143 -20.38 4.86 -11.56
N GLN A 144 -20.98 5.57 -10.63
CA GLN A 144 -20.30 6.53 -9.76
C GLN A 144 -20.27 6.02 -8.32
N ARG A 145 -19.47 6.66 -7.49
CA ARG A 145 -19.44 6.45 -6.05
C ARG A 145 -19.89 7.69 -5.27
N LEU A 146 -20.17 7.54 -3.98
CA LEU A 146 -20.25 8.67 -3.07
C LEU A 146 -18.87 9.36 -2.91
N PRO A 147 -18.84 10.64 -2.53
CA PRO A 147 -17.62 11.32 -2.12
C PRO A 147 -16.85 10.49 -1.09
N LEU A 148 -15.50 10.49 -1.21
CA LEU A 148 -14.62 9.63 -0.43
C LEU A 148 -13.42 10.41 0.11
N VAL A 149 -13.22 10.35 1.42
CA VAL A 149 -12.03 10.86 2.11
C VAL A 149 -11.25 9.68 2.71
N GLN A 150 -9.93 9.70 2.61
CA GLN A 150 -9.07 8.66 3.19
C GLN A 150 -8.06 9.27 4.15
N VAL A 151 -7.97 8.69 5.34
CA VAL A 151 -7.13 9.16 6.44
C VAL A 151 -6.33 7.97 6.99
N PRO A 152 -5.11 7.72 6.49
CA PRO A 152 -4.30 6.59 6.93
C PRO A 152 -3.82 6.78 8.36
N THR A 153 -3.84 5.69 9.14
CA THR A 153 -3.27 5.61 10.48
C THR A 153 -2.02 4.73 10.54
N THR A 154 -1.61 4.19 9.39
CA THR A 154 -0.36 3.43 9.19
C THR A 154 0.39 4.00 7.99
N ALA A 155 1.71 4.02 8.05
CA ALA A 155 2.58 4.43 6.95
C ALA A 155 3.05 3.16 6.21
N GLY A 156 2.27 2.68 5.26
CA GLY A 156 2.56 1.41 4.58
C GLY A 156 1.91 1.28 3.22
N THR A 157 0.62 0.95 3.21
CA THR A 157 -0.10 0.50 2.02
C THR A 157 -0.29 1.55 0.92
N GLY A 158 -0.23 2.85 1.27
CA GLY A 158 -0.57 3.91 0.32
C GLY A 158 -2.00 3.84 -0.21
N SER A 159 -2.88 3.09 0.46
CA SER A 159 -4.27 2.88 0.00
C SER A 159 -5.02 4.18 -0.22
N GLU A 160 -4.72 5.24 0.54
CA GLU A 160 -5.34 6.56 0.43
C GLU A 160 -5.17 7.23 -0.95
N VAL A 161 -4.18 6.79 -1.73
CA VAL A 161 -3.88 7.35 -3.07
C VAL A 161 -3.92 6.31 -4.18
N THR A 162 -4.46 5.11 -3.93
CA THR A 162 -4.53 4.04 -4.92
C THR A 162 -5.96 3.76 -5.39
N PRO A 163 -6.15 3.29 -6.63
CA PRO A 163 -7.43 2.85 -7.16
C PRO A 163 -7.70 1.37 -6.85
N ILE A 164 -7.14 0.83 -5.77
CA ILE A 164 -7.11 -0.59 -5.45
C ILE A 164 -7.82 -0.82 -4.12
N SER A 165 -8.62 -1.86 -4.04
CA SER A 165 -9.17 -2.43 -2.81
C SER A 165 -8.99 -3.93 -2.83
N ILE A 166 -8.48 -4.51 -1.75
CA ILE A 166 -8.26 -5.94 -1.61
C ILE A 166 -9.21 -6.49 -0.54
N VAL A 167 -9.92 -7.55 -0.90
CA VAL A 167 -10.78 -8.29 0.04
C VAL A 167 -10.49 -9.78 -0.03
N THR A 168 -10.81 -10.49 1.04
CA THR A 168 -10.72 -11.94 1.09
C THR A 168 -12.02 -12.57 0.63
N THR A 169 -11.93 -13.43 -0.39
CA THR A 169 -13.03 -14.24 -0.91
C THR A 169 -12.79 -15.72 -0.58
N GLY A 170 -13.87 -16.46 -0.28
CA GLY A 170 -13.71 -17.82 0.21
C GLY A 170 -12.95 -17.87 1.55
N GLU A 171 -12.06 -18.84 1.72
CA GLU A 171 -11.30 -19.01 2.96
C GLU A 171 -9.99 -18.18 2.99
N THR A 172 -9.25 -18.14 1.88
CA THR A 172 -7.88 -17.61 1.86
C THR A 172 -7.54 -16.76 0.63
N THR A 173 -8.42 -16.70 -0.37
CA THR A 173 -8.11 -16.06 -1.65
C THR A 173 -8.27 -14.54 -1.55
N LYS A 174 -7.20 -13.81 -1.84
CA LYS A 174 -7.25 -12.35 -1.95
C LYS A 174 -7.65 -11.92 -3.35
N MET A 175 -8.75 -11.17 -3.45
CA MET A 175 -9.25 -10.63 -4.70
C MET A 175 -9.18 -9.11 -4.70
N GLY A 176 -8.70 -8.53 -5.80
CA GLY A 176 -8.59 -7.08 -5.96
C GLY A 176 -9.71 -6.51 -6.83
N VAL A 177 -10.23 -5.36 -6.43
CA VAL A 177 -10.99 -4.45 -7.27
C VAL A 177 -10.06 -3.30 -7.65
N VAL A 178 -9.87 -3.06 -8.94
CA VAL A 178 -8.99 -2.00 -9.45
C VAL A 178 -9.78 -1.14 -10.44
N ALA A 179 -10.08 0.09 -10.04
CA ALA A 179 -10.88 0.98 -10.89
C ALA A 179 -10.65 2.46 -10.49
N PRO A 180 -10.73 3.40 -11.46
CA PRO A 180 -10.57 4.83 -11.16
C PRO A 180 -11.54 5.36 -10.11
N GLN A 181 -12.74 4.77 -9.99
CA GLN A 181 -13.73 5.14 -8.99
C GLN A 181 -13.26 4.90 -7.54
N LEU A 182 -12.21 4.11 -7.31
CA LEU A 182 -11.67 3.86 -5.98
C LEU A 182 -10.65 4.92 -5.51
N TYR A 183 -10.21 5.84 -6.38
CA TYR A 183 -9.44 6.99 -5.93
C TYR A 183 -10.29 7.87 -5.01
N ALA A 184 -9.73 8.28 -3.87
CA ALA A 184 -10.36 9.25 -2.99
C ALA A 184 -10.42 10.64 -3.63
N ASP A 185 -11.34 11.49 -3.15
CA ASP A 185 -11.36 12.91 -3.50
C ASP A 185 -10.38 13.71 -2.63
N LEU A 186 -10.12 13.22 -1.43
CA LEU A 186 -9.23 13.84 -0.46
C LEU A 186 -8.48 12.77 0.34
N ALA A 187 -7.16 12.89 0.39
CA ALA A 187 -6.31 12.14 1.30
C ALA A 187 -5.75 13.08 2.39
N VAL A 188 -5.84 12.68 3.67
CA VAL A 188 -5.39 13.49 4.81
C VAL A 188 -4.35 12.70 5.60
N LEU A 189 -3.10 13.16 5.57
CA LEU A 189 -1.94 12.54 6.18
C LEU A 189 -1.60 13.27 7.48
N ASP A 190 -1.97 12.69 8.62
CA ASP A 190 -1.75 13.26 9.94
C ASP A 190 -0.99 12.27 10.84
N ALA A 191 0.26 12.58 11.13
CA ALA A 191 1.12 11.74 11.99
C ALA A 191 0.56 11.54 13.39
N ALA A 192 -0.24 12.46 13.90
CA ALA A 192 -0.85 12.33 15.22
C ALA A 192 -1.70 11.06 15.34
N LEU A 193 -2.34 10.61 14.24
CA LEU A 193 -3.13 9.39 14.20
C LEU A 193 -2.30 8.10 14.17
N THR A 194 -0.99 8.19 13.92
CA THR A 194 -0.07 7.04 13.91
C THR A 194 0.64 6.84 15.25
N VAL A 195 0.53 7.79 16.18
CA VAL A 195 1.09 7.68 17.53
C VAL A 195 0.39 6.54 18.27
N GLY A 196 1.18 5.72 18.95
CA GLY A 196 0.67 4.53 19.65
C GLY A 196 0.71 3.24 18.84
N LEU A 197 1.04 3.29 17.55
CA LEU A 197 1.33 2.07 16.79
C LEU A 197 2.55 1.35 17.40
N PRO A 198 2.46 0.03 17.66
CA PRO A 198 3.61 -0.75 18.09
C PRO A 198 4.78 -0.65 17.12
N ALA A 199 6.02 -0.67 17.64
CA ALA A 199 7.22 -0.58 16.82
C ALA A 199 7.29 -1.65 15.72
N LYS A 200 6.88 -2.90 16.02
CA LYS A 200 6.82 -3.99 15.03
C LYS A 200 5.82 -3.72 13.90
N VAL A 201 4.67 -3.09 14.20
CA VAL A 201 3.69 -2.70 13.18
C VAL A 201 4.25 -1.57 12.32
N THR A 202 4.85 -0.55 12.95
CA THR A 202 5.52 0.54 12.25
C THR A 202 6.62 0.01 11.33
N ALA A 203 7.42 -0.95 11.79
CA ALA A 203 8.48 -1.60 11.01
C ALA A 203 7.93 -2.34 9.79
N ALA A 204 6.98 -3.24 10.02
CA ALA A 204 6.40 -4.07 8.95
C ALA A 204 5.73 -3.20 7.87
N THR A 205 4.93 -2.20 8.27
CA THR A 205 4.28 -1.31 7.31
C THR A 205 5.26 -0.40 6.59
N GLY A 206 6.30 0.10 7.27
CA GLY A 206 7.32 0.94 6.65
C GLY A 206 8.19 0.17 5.63
N ILE A 207 8.53 -1.10 5.93
CA ILE A 207 9.22 -1.97 4.96
C ILE A 207 8.31 -2.27 3.78
N ASP A 208 7.02 -2.50 4.00
CA ASP A 208 6.02 -2.67 2.94
C ASP A 208 6.02 -1.46 1.97
N ALA A 209 5.99 -0.25 2.50
CA ALA A 209 6.10 0.96 1.68
C ALA A 209 7.43 1.05 0.91
N MET A 210 8.55 0.58 1.48
CA MET A 210 9.82 0.49 0.76
C MET A 210 9.75 -0.55 -0.36
N VAL A 211 9.09 -1.69 -0.14
CA VAL A 211 8.84 -2.70 -1.19
C VAL A 211 8.04 -2.10 -2.33
N HIS A 212 6.96 -1.36 -2.03
CA HIS A 212 6.18 -0.64 -3.03
C HIS A 212 7.06 0.28 -3.90
N ALA A 213 7.94 1.06 -3.26
CA ALA A 213 8.85 1.97 -3.97
C ALA A 213 9.86 1.19 -4.84
N ILE A 214 10.49 0.14 -4.33
CA ILE A 214 11.48 -0.66 -5.06
C ILE A 214 10.82 -1.38 -6.24
N GLU A 215 9.66 -2.02 -6.03
CA GLU A 215 8.96 -2.73 -7.10
C GLU A 215 8.41 -1.77 -8.16
N ALA A 216 7.87 -0.61 -7.78
CA ALA A 216 7.45 0.41 -8.73
C ALA A 216 8.60 0.92 -9.60
N TYR A 217 9.78 1.12 -8.99
CA TYR A 217 10.97 1.55 -9.71
C TYR A 217 11.52 0.50 -10.68
N THR A 218 11.39 -0.79 -10.34
CA THR A 218 11.97 -1.91 -11.10
C THR A 218 10.96 -2.65 -11.96
N THR A 219 9.69 -2.25 -11.94
CA THR A 219 8.62 -2.91 -12.68
C THR A 219 8.93 -2.98 -14.18
N LYS A 220 8.65 -4.13 -14.80
CA LYS A 220 8.82 -4.35 -16.24
C LYS A 220 7.75 -3.63 -17.07
N LEU A 221 6.51 -3.63 -16.56
CA LEU A 221 5.37 -3.06 -17.24
C LEU A 221 5.00 -1.70 -16.63
N LYS A 222 4.56 -0.77 -17.48
CA LYS A 222 4.10 0.58 -17.10
C LYS A 222 5.16 1.44 -16.38
N LYS A 223 6.44 1.06 -16.42
CA LYS A 223 7.51 1.92 -15.92
C LYS A 223 7.44 3.30 -16.59
N ASN A 224 7.48 4.35 -15.77
CA ASN A 224 7.37 5.73 -16.26
C ASN A 224 8.12 6.71 -15.37
N PRO A 225 8.57 7.87 -15.89
CA PRO A 225 9.43 8.79 -15.13
C PRO A 225 8.77 9.44 -13.93
N LEU A 226 7.43 9.60 -13.90
CA LEU A 226 6.74 10.14 -12.73
C LEU A 226 6.74 9.14 -11.58
N SER A 227 6.42 7.88 -11.85
CA SER A 227 6.49 6.82 -10.84
C SER A 227 7.93 6.60 -10.36
N ASP A 228 8.92 6.68 -11.25
CA ASP A 228 10.34 6.56 -10.89
C ASP A 228 10.77 7.67 -9.91
N MET A 229 10.41 8.92 -10.19
CA MET A 229 10.70 10.06 -9.33
C MET A 229 10.05 9.90 -7.94
N LEU A 230 8.79 9.51 -7.91
CA LEU A 230 8.05 9.30 -6.66
C LEU A 230 8.62 8.12 -5.85
N ALA A 231 8.95 7.01 -6.51
CA ALA A 231 9.53 5.83 -5.87
C ALA A 231 10.90 6.14 -5.25
N ARG A 232 11.75 6.89 -5.95
CA ARG A 232 13.06 7.33 -5.44
C ARG A 232 12.92 8.19 -4.19
N GLU A 233 12.04 9.19 -4.23
CA GLU A 233 11.81 10.07 -3.08
C GLU A 233 11.15 9.32 -1.92
N ALA A 234 10.16 8.45 -2.20
CA ALA A 234 9.58 7.58 -1.19
C ALA A 234 10.64 6.75 -0.45
N LEU A 235 11.50 6.06 -1.20
CA LEU A 235 12.54 5.22 -0.61
C LEU A 235 13.53 6.05 0.23
N ARG A 236 13.91 7.25 -0.22
CA ARG A 236 14.76 8.18 0.52
C ARG A 236 14.14 8.57 1.87
N LEU A 237 12.87 8.96 1.87
CA LEU A 237 12.15 9.39 3.08
C LEU A 237 11.96 8.23 4.06
N LEU A 238 11.52 7.08 3.55
CA LEU A 238 11.23 5.89 4.35
C LEU A 238 12.49 5.32 4.99
N SER A 239 13.57 5.16 4.21
CA SER A 239 14.84 4.63 4.70
C SER A 239 15.44 5.48 5.83
N ALA A 240 15.37 6.81 5.71
CA ALA A 240 15.92 7.73 6.71
C ALA A 240 15.07 7.79 8.00
N ASN A 241 13.77 7.49 7.94
CA ASN A 241 12.85 7.77 9.05
C ASN A 241 12.24 6.53 9.71
N LEU A 242 12.35 5.33 9.13
CA LEU A 242 11.76 4.12 9.71
C LEU A 242 12.34 3.81 11.08
N LEU A 243 13.65 3.74 11.21
CA LEU A 243 14.29 3.45 12.50
C LEU A 243 14.02 4.52 13.57
N PRO A 244 14.10 5.82 13.27
CA PRO A 244 13.65 6.87 14.19
C PRO A 244 12.19 6.69 14.65
N ALA A 245 11.26 6.39 13.72
CA ALA A 245 9.86 6.18 14.05
C ALA A 245 9.61 4.92 14.90
N CYS A 246 10.40 3.85 14.68
CA CYS A 246 10.32 2.63 15.48
C CYS A 246 10.91 2.80 16.89
N ARG A 247 12.01 3.56 17.04
CA ARG A 247 12.71 3.79 18.32
C ARG A 247 11.95 4.76 19.23
N ASP A 248 11.36 5.80 18.64
CA ASP A 248 10.53 6.77 19.33
C ASP A 248 9.17 6.91 18.63
N GLY A 249 8.19 6.17 19.15
CA GLY A 249 6.83 6.19 18.65
C GLY A 249 6.13 7.54 18.75
N ASN A 250 6.65 8.50 19.51
CA ASN A 250 6.11 9.85 19.66
C ASN A 250 6.80 10.87 18.74
N ASN A 251 7.80 10.47 17.98
CA ASN A 251 8.48 11.34 17.01
C ASN A 251 7.56 11.66 15.83
N LEU A 252 6.74 12.70 16.00
CA LEU A 252 5.75 13.13 15.00
C LEU A 252 6.40 13.50 13.66
N GLN A 253 7.61 14.08 13.67
CA GLN A 253 8.28 14.45 12.43
C GLN A 253 8.69 13.22 11.62
N ALA A 254 9.30 12.20 12.28
CA ALA A 254 9.62 10.95 11.62
C ALA A 254 8.36 10.26 11.10
N ARG A 255 7.29 10.18 11.91
CA ARG A 255 6.00 9.59 11.51
C ARG A 255 5.34 10.32 10.36
N GLN A 256 5.38 11.66 10.33
CA GLN A 256 4.83 12.46 9.22
C GLN A 256 5.62 12.19 7.93
N THR A 257 6.95 12.08 8.05
CA THR A 257 7.82 11.75 6.91
C THR A 257 7.57 10.32 6.42
N MET A 258 7.31 9.36 7.33
CA MET A 258 6.90 7.99 6.97
C MET A 258 5.56 7.97 6.22
N LEU A 259 4.54 8.72 6.68
CA LEU A 259 3.26 8.84 5.96
C LEU A 259 3.45 9.42 4.56
N LEU A 260 4.23 10.50 4.45
CA LEU A 260 4.53 11.10 3.15
C LEU A 260 5.24 10.10 2.23
N GLY A 261 6.26 9.41 2.73
CA GLY A 261 6.99 8.39 1.97
C GLY A 261 6.08 7.24 1.51
N ALA A 262 5.21 6.72 2.40
CA ALA A 262 4.26 5.67 2.06
C ALA A 262 3.24 6.12 1.00
N MET A 263 2.74 7.34 1.10
CA MET A 263 1.85 7.94 0.11
C MET A 263 2.53 8.07 -1.25
N LEU A 264 3.79 8.57 -1.31
CA LEU A 264 4.54 8.68 -2.56
C LEU A 264 4.79 7.30 -3.19
N ALA A 265 5.11 6.28 -2.39
CA ALA A 265 5.21 4.89 -2.84
C ALA A 265 3.86 4.39 -3.39
N GLY A 266 2.74 4.74 -2.72
CA GLY A 266 1.39 4.46 -3.16
C GLY A 266 1.08 5.03 -4.55
N GLN A 267 1.40 6.30 -4.77
CA GLN A 267 1.25 6.94 -6.07
C GLN A 267 2.14 6.29 -7.14
N ALA A 268 3.37 5.91 -6.78
CA ALA A 268 4.30 5.26 -7.70
C ALA A 268 3.75 3.91 -8.17
N PHE A 269 3.42 2.98 -7.24
CA PHE A 269 3.00 1.64 -7.62
C PHE A 269 1.59 1.58 -8.22
N SER A 270 0.72 2.54 -7.95
CA SER A 270 -0.58 2.65 -8.64
C SER A 270 -0.43 2.78 -10.15
N ASN A 271 0.65 3.41 -10.59
CA ASN A 271 0.94 3.72 -11.98
C ASN A 271 2.08 2.88 -12.59
N ALA A 272 2.86 2.21 -11.73
CA ALA A 272 3.95 1.30 -12.08
C ALA A 272 3.88 0.08 -11.13
N PRO A 273 3.12 -0.97 -11.45
CA PRO A 273 2.59 -1.94 -10.49
C PRO A 273 3.65 -2.81 -9.82
N CYS A 274 3.31 -3.30 -8.61
CA CYS A 274 4.08 -4.27 -7.83
C CYS A 274 4.32 -5.59 -8.57
N ALA A 275 5.25 -6.41 -8.08
CA ALA A 275 5.82 -7.55 -8.76
C ALA A 275 5.95 -8.80 -7.85
N ALA A 276 7.11 -9.47 -7.89
CA ALA A 276 7.31 -10.78 -7.27
C ALA A 276 7.35 -10.77 -5.74
N VAL A 277 7.79 -9.68 -5.08
CA VAL A 277 7.77 -9.61 -3.61
C VAL A 277 6.33 -9.76 -3.12
N HIS A 278 5.42 -8.96 -3.66
CA HIS A 278 4.00 -9.05 -3.33
C HIS A 278 3.38 -10.38 -3.78
N ALA A 279 3.75 -10.91 -4.95
CA ALA A 279 3.25 -12.19 -5.43
C ALA A 279 3.57 -13.33 -4.47
N LEU A 280 4.80 -13.36 -3.92
CA LEU A 280 5.23 -14.38 -2.97
C LEU A 280 4.76 -14.10 -1.53
N ALA A 281 4.48 -12.85 -1.18
CA ALA A 281 3.93 -12.49 0.13
C ALA A 281 2.46 -12.88 0.30
N TYR A 282 1.66 -12.86 -0.77
CA TYR A 282 0.21 -13.14 -0.69
C TYR A 282 -0.12 -14.52 -0.12
N PRO A 283 0.52 -15.65 -0.53
CA PRO A 283 0.28 -16.94 0.09
C PRO A 283 0.65 -17.00 1.58
N ILE A 284 1.72 -16.32 1.98
CA ILE A 284 2.15 -16.23 3.38
C ILE A 284 1.04 -15.58 4.23
N GLY A 285 0.52 -14.44 3.78
CA GLY A 285 -0.58 -13.77 4.46
C GLY A 285 -1.90 -14.54 4.39
N GLY A 286 -2.26 -15.10 3.23
CA GLY A 286 -3.53 -15.78 3.01
C GLY A 286 -3.66 -17.10 3.75
N ILE A 287 -2.60 -17.91 3.79
CA ILE A 287 -2.63 -19.25 4.38
C ILE A 287 -2.28 -19.24 5.87
N PHE A 288 -1.29 -18.42 6.25
CA PHE A 288 -0.73 -18.42 7.62
C PHE A 288 -1.11 -17.19 8.44
N HIS A 289 -1.92 -16.29 7.88
CA HIS A 289 -2.37 -15.06 8.53
C HIS A 289 -1.24 -14.16 9.05
N VAL A 290 -0.08 -14.24 8.42
CA VAL A 290 1.06 -13.35 8.70
C VAL A 290 0.70 -11.95 8.19
N PRO A 291 0.92 -10.88 8.98
CA PRO A 291 0.62 -9.51 8.55
C PRO A 291 1.30 -9.17 7.22
N HIS A 292 0.59 -8.47 6.34
CA HIS A 292 1.00 -8.21 4.95
C HIS A 292 2.42 -7.63 4.82
N GLY A 293 2.73 -6.57 5.57
CA GLY A 293 4.06 -5.95 5.50
C GLY A 293 5.17 -6.86 6.04
N LEU A 294 4.87 -7.71 7.03
CA LEU A 294 5.82 -8.74 7.50
C LEU A 294 6.02 -9.82 6.44
N SER A 295 4.96 -10.27 5.76
CA SER A 295 5.05 -11.23 4.66
C SER A 295 5.96 -10.71 3.53
N ASN A 296 5.81 -9.44 3.16
CA ASN A 296 6.69 -8.78 2.19
C ASN A 296 8.14 -8.73 2.67
N SER A 297 8.36 -8.35 3.94
CA SER A 297 9.70 -8.27 4.53
C SER A 297 10.44 -9.61 4.50
N LEU A 298 9.73 -10.72 4.78
CA LEU A 298 10.32 -12.05 4.84
C LEU A 298 10.88 -12.53 3.49
N VAL A 299 10.26 -12.15 2.37
CA VAL A 299 10.71 -12.59 1.03
C VAL A 299 11.54 -11.55 0.30
N LEU A 300 11.47 -10.27 0.71
CA LEU A 300 12.11 -9.15 0.02
C LEU A 300 13.58 -9.39 -0.36
N PRO A 301 14.51 -9.68 0.57
CA PRO A 301 15.93 -9.78 0.22
C PRO A 301 16.22 -10.94 -0.74
N HIS A 302 15.45 -12.01 -0.64
CA HIS A 302 15.58 -13.19 -1.49
C HIS A 302 15.09 -12.93 -2.91
N VAL A 303 13.97 -12.22 -3.07
CA VAL A 303 13.46 -11.77 -4.37
C VAL A 303 14.42 -10.77 -5.02
N LEU A 304 14.98 -9.82 -4.25
CA LEU A 304 15.95 -8.88 -4.78
C LEU A 304 17.20 -9.60 -5.29
N ARG A 305 17.73 -10.60 -4.56
CA ARG A 305 18.85 -11.43 -5.03
C ARG A 305 18.50 -12.21 -6.30
N PHE A 306 17.30 -12.77 -6.37
CA PHE A 306 16.81 -13.46 -7.55
C PHE A 306 16.76 -12.51 -8.76
N ASN A 307 16.28 -11.31 -8.59
CA ASN A 307 16.13 -10.31 -9.65
C ASN A 307 17.46 -9.64 -10.05
N ALA A 308 18.47 -9.61 -9.16
CA ALA A 308 19.72 -8.87 -9.36
C ALA A 308 20.42 -9.10 -10.72
N PRO A 309 20.46 -10.34 -11.28
CA PRO A 309 21.08 -10.53 -12.60
C PRO A 309 20.52 -9.67 -13.73
N LEU A 310 19.25 -9.22 -13.63
CA LEU A 310 18.60 -8.36 -14.61
C LEU A 310 18.32 -6.95 -14.08
N ALA A 311 18.17 -6.78 -12.79
CA ALA A 311 17.79 -5.52 -12.16
C ALA A 311 18.96 -4.76 -11.51
N ALA A 312 20.20 -5.29 -11.54
CA ALA A 312 21.34 -4.68 -10.86
C ALA A 312 21.57 -3.19 -11.20
N PRO A 313 21.43 -2.72 -12.45
CA PRO A 313 21.55 -1.28 -12.73
C PRO A 313 20.55 -0.43 -11.96
N LEU A 314 19.29 -0.85 -11.90
CA LEU A 314 18.22 -0.12 -11.19
C LEU A 314 18.42 -0.19 -9.66
N TYR A 315 18.86 -1.32 -9.16
CA TYR A 315 19.20 -1.47 -7.73
C TYR A 315 20.41 -0.62 -7.34
N ALA A 316 21.40 -0.50 -8.21
CA ALA A 316 22.56 0.38 -7.98
C ALA A 316 22.15 1.86 -7.89
N GLU A 317 21.20 2.30 -8.71
CA GLU A 317 20.62 3.66 -8.63
C GLU A 317 19.85 3.89 -7.34
N LEU A 318 19.09 2.89 -6.86
CA LEU A 318 18.38 2.96 -5.58
C LEU A 318 19.34 2.89 -4.38
N ALA A 319 20.46 2.17 -4.48
CA ALA A 319 21.49 2.13 -3.45
C ALA A 319 22.06 3.53 -3.13
N GLU A 320 22.28 4.34 -4.16
CA GLU A 320 22.76 5.73 -4.02
C GLU A 320 21.78 6.64 -3.25
N ILE A 321 20.50 6.27 -3.24
CA ILE A 321 19.46 7.02 -2.54
C ILE A 321 19.45 6.70 -1.04
N VAL A 322 19.67 5.44 -0.69
CA VAL A 322 19.62 4.98 0.70
C VAL A 322 20.97 5.02 1.40
N GLN A 323 22.07 5.08 0.64
CA GLN A 323 23.45 5.14 1.11
C GLN A 323 24.26 6.11 0.23
N ALA A 324 24.36 7.37 0.65
CA ALA A 324 24.98 8.44 -0.14
C ALA A 324 26.45 8.16 -0.52
N ASP A 325 27.17 7.40 0.30
CA ASP A 325 28.60 7.10 0.11
C ASP A 325 28.85 5.74 -0.57
N VAL A 326 27.79 5.08 -1.10
CA VAL A 326 27.95 3.80 -1.77
C VAL A 326 28.75 3.95 -3.07
N THR A 327 29.83 3.14 -3.21
CA THR A 327 30.73 3.17 -4.35
C THR A 327 30.96 1.76 -4.90
N GLY A 328 31.64 1.66 -6.05
CA GLY A 328 31.98 0.37 -6.64
C GLY A 328 31.23 0.09 -7.94
N SER A 329 31.31 -1.17 -8.39
CA SER A 329 30.62 -1.61 -9.60
C SER A 329 29.10 -1.60 -9.43
N VAL A 330 28.35 -1.72 -10.52
CA VAL A 330 26.90 -1.86 -10.53
C VAL A 330 26.46 -3.01 -9.63
N GLU A 331 27.15 -4.15 -9.68
CA GLU A 331 26.86 -5.34 -8.89
C GLU A 331 27.11 -5.07 -7.40
N ALA A 332 28.22 -4.40 -7.05
CA ALA A 332 28.54 -4.06 -5.68
C ALA A 332 27.47 -3.13 -5.07
N ARG A 333 27.05 -2.10 -5.80
CA ARG A 333 25.99 -1.18 -5.36
C ARG A 333 24.63 -1.87 -5.28
N SER A 334 24.32 -2.76 -6.22
CA SER A 334 23.12 -3.59 -6.16
C SER A 334 23.08 -4.45 -4.89
N GLN A 335 24.20 -5.10 -4.54
CA GLN A 335 24.30 -5.86 -3.31
C GLN A 335 24.21 -4.97 -2.04
N ALA A 336 24.70 -3.73 -2.11
CA ALA A 336 24.57 -2.77 -1.03
C ALA A 336 23.09 -2.41 -0.73
N LEU A 337 22.25 -2.25 -1.75
CA LEU A 337 20.80 -2.06 -1.55
C LEU A 337 20.19 -3.25 -0.81
N ILE A 338 20.49 -4.47 -1.25
CA ILE A 338 19.94 -5.69 -0.64
C ILE A 338 20.37 -5.79 0.82
N ALA A 339 21.66 -5.58 1.08
CA ALA A 339 22.21 -5.59 2.44
C ALA A 339 21.58 -4.50 3.33
N HIS A 340 21.32 -3.31 2.77
CA HIS A 340 20.64 -2.22 3.49
C HIS A 340 19.23 -2.61 3.90
N MET A 341 18.47 -3.24 3.03
CA MET A 341 17.11 -3.69 3.36
C MET A 341 17.10 -4.78 4.44
N GLU A 342 18.05 -5.72 4.40
CA GLU A 342 18.23 -6.72 5.45
C GLU A 342 18.62 -6.09 6.79
N GLU A 343 19.51 -5.13 6.76
CA GLU A 343 19.96 -4.43 7.97
C GLU A 343 18.84 -3.63 8.62
N ILE A 344 18.01 -2.94 7.83
CA ILE A 344 16.81 -2.27 8.34
C ILE A 344 15.87 -3.27 9.02
N ALA A 345 15.56 -4.39 8.38
CA ALA A 345 14.70 -5.42 8.97
C ALA A 345 15.29 -5.94 10.29
N ARG A 346 16.59 -6.23 10.31
CA ARG A 346 17.31 -6.69 11.50
C ARG A 346 17.27 -5.67 12.64
N GLN A 347 17.48 -4.38 12.36
CA GLN A 347 17.47 -3.32 13.38
C GLN A 347 16.08 -3.03 13.94
N THR A 348 15.02 -3.29 13.19
CA THR A 348 13.64 -3.15 13.68
C THR A 348 13.20 -4.32 14.56
N GLY A 349 13.95 -5.43 14.54
CA GLY A 349 13.66 -6.62 15.36
C GLY A 349 12.41 -7.39 14.93
N ILE A 350 11.97 -7.24 13.68
CA ILE A 350 10.91 -8.07 13.10
C ILE A 350 11.47 -9.45 12.71
N GLU A 351 10.58 -10.40 12.51
CA GLU A 351 10.92 -11.75 12.09
C GLU A 351 11.58 -11.71 10.69
N MET A 352 12.65 -12.49 10.50
CA MET A 352 13.46 -12.51 9.27
C MET A 352 13.42 -13.85 8.53
N GLN A 353 12.75 -14.86 9.07
CA GLN A 353 12.67 -16.20 8.51
C GLN A 353 11.23 -16.73 8.60
N LEU A 354 10.82 -17.50 7.59
CA LEU A 354 9.47 -18.07 7.51
C LEU A 354 9.16 -18.99 8.72
N ARG A 355 10.16 -19.73 9.21
CA ARG A 355 10.00 -20.58 10.40
C ARG A 355 9.62 -19.80 11.67
N GLN A 356 10.02 -18.54 11.77
CA GLN A 356 9.72 -17.71 12.94
C GLN A 356 8.24 -17.28 13.01
N VAL A 357 7.54 -17.38 11.88
CA VAL A 357 6.10 -17.07 11.79
C VAL A 357 5.23 -18.33 11.66
N GLY A 358 5.80 -19.51 12.02
CA GLY A 358 5.05 -20.78 12.10
C GLY A 358 4.91 -21.54 10.79
N ILE A 359 5.65 -21.17 9.75
CA ILE A 359 5.68 -21.89 8.48
C ILE A 359 6.68 -23.04 8.58
N ALA A 360 6.30 -24.23 8.18
CA ALA A 360 7.14 -25.43 8.16
C ALA A 360 7.76 -25.68 6.77
N ALA A 361 8.85 -26.41 6.71
CA ALA A 361 9.49 -26.77 5.44
C ALA A 361 8.54 -27.54 4.48
N SER A 362 7.59 -28.30 5.04
CA SER A 362 6.54 -28.99 4.27
C SER A 362 5.54 -28.06 3.59
N ASP A 363 5.49 -26.79 3.97
CA ASP A 363 4.54 -25.82 3.41
C ASP A 363 5.09 -25.09 2.17
N LEU A 364 6.40 -25.18 1.92
CA LEU A 364 7.08 -24.40 0.87
C LEU A 364 6.55 -24.75 -0.53
N ASP A 365 6.22 -26.02 -0.80
CA ASP A 365 5.61 -26.42 -2.06
C ASP A 365 4.25 -25.76 -2.27
N ARG A 366 3.41 -25.75 -1.25
CA ARG A 366 2.10 -25.11 -1.29
C ARG A 366 2.22 -23.60 -1.50
N LEU A 367 3.16 -22.95 -0.81
CA LEU A 367 3.43 -21.52 -1.02
C LEU A 367 3.84 -21.22 -2.46
N ALA A 368 4.73 -22.07 -3.03
CA ALA A 368 5.17 -21.89 -4.42
C ALA A 368 4.02 -22.06 -5.41
N ASP A 369 3.15 -23.06 -5.22
CA ASP A 369 1.99 -23.30 -6.08
C ASP A 369 1.01 -22.10 -6.04
N ASP A 370 0.70 -21.59 -4.84
CA ASP A 370 -0.20 -20.46 -4.66
C ASP A 370 0.39 -19.14 -5.21
N ALA A 371 1.71 -18.93 -5.08
CA ALA A 371 2.37 -17.76 -5.64
C ALA A 371 2.23 -17.68 -7.17
N MET A 372 2.25 -18.82 -7.86
CA MET A 372 2.09 -18.87 -9.32
C MET A 372 0.68 -18.46 -9.79
N LEU A 373 -0.31 -18.43 -8.91
CA LEU A 373 -1.64 -17.90 -9.21
C LEU A 373 -1.66 -16.36 -9.32
N GLN A 374 -0.62 -15.69 -8.81
CA GLN A 374 -0.49 -14.23 -8.82
C GLN A 374 0.06 -13.68 -10.16
N THR A 375 -0.48 -14.18 -11.26
CA THR A 375 0.01 -13.89 -12.63
C THR A 375 0.09 -12.40 -12.94
N ARG A 376 -0.85 -11.60 -12.41
CA ARG A 376 -0.88 -10.13 -12.58
C ARG A 376 0.36 -9.46 -11.97
N LEU A 377 0.84 -9.94 -10.82
CA LEU A 377 2.01 -9.40 -10.14
C LEU A 377 3.30 -9.94 -10.76
N LEU A 378 3.36 -11.26 -10.97
CA LEU A 378 4.53 -11.92 -11.55
C LEU A 378 4.88 -11.38 -12.94
N GLY A 379 3.89 -11.03 -13.75
CA GLY A 379 4.09 -10.44 -15.08
C GLY A 379 4.81 -9.09 -15.10
N ASN A 380 4.82 -8.37 -13.95
CA ASN A 380 5.52 -7.09 -13.81
C ASN A 380 6.98 -7.24 -13.38
N ASN A 381 7.37 -8.43 -12.88
CA ASN A 381 8.71 -8.64 -12.32
C ASN A 381 9.79 -8.49 -13.41
N PRO A 382 10.93 -7.86 -13.12
CA PRO A 382 12.01 -7.69 -14.09
C PRO A 382 12.56 -9.01 -14.63
N ARG A 383 12.55 -10.07 -13.81
CA ARG A 383 12.93 -11.43 -14.17
C ARG A 383 11.72 -12.34 -14.08
N GLU A 384 11.53 -13.21 -15.09
CA GLU A 384 10.49 -14.23 -15.06
C GLU A 384 10.70 -15.17 -13.86
N VAL A 385 9.61 -15.50 -13.18
CA VAL A 385 9.60 -16.36 -12.00
C VAL A 385 8.88 -17.64 -12.35
N SER A 386 9.60 -18.76 -12.35
CA SER A 386 9.01 -20.08 -12.44
C SER A 386 8.55 -20.60 -11.05
N ARG A 387 7.77 -21.67 -11.04
CA ARG A 387 7.38 -22.36 -9.80
C ARG A 387 8.60 -22.80 -8.99
N GLU A 388 9.62 -23.33 -9.67
CA GLU A 388 10.88 -23.77 -9.04
C GLU A 388 11.66 -22.57 -8.45
N ASP A 389 11.67 -21.42 -9.14
CA ASP A 389 12.28 -20.20 -8.60
C ASP A 389 11.54 -19.73 -7.35
N ALA A 390 10.21 -19.75 -7.36
CA ALA A 390 9.39 -19.40 -6.19
C ALA A 390 9.71 -20.30 -5.00
N TYR A 391 9.79 -21.63 -5.22
CA TYR A 391 10.19 -22.57 -4.19
C TYR A 391 11.57 -22.27 -3.60
N ARG A 392 12.58 -22.02 -4.45
CA ARG A 392 13.94 -21.67 -4.00
C ARG A 392 14.01 -20.37 -3.24
N ILE A 393 13.20 -19.38 -3.62
CA ILE A 393 13.10 -18.12 -2.88
C ILE A 393 12.54 -18.38 -1.47
N TYR A 394 11.46 -19.17 -1.35
CA TYR A 394 10.93 -19.56 -0.04
C TYR A 394 11.89 -20.41 0.78
N GLU A 395 12.60 -21.34 0.14
CA GLU A 395 13.64 -22.15 0.81
C GLU A 395 14.75 -21.28 1.38
N ALA A 396 15.19 -20.26 0.63
CA ALA A 396 16.18 -19.30 1.10
C ALA A 396 15.67 -18.39 2.23
N ALA A 397 14.35 -18.15 2.30
CA ALA A 397 13.69 -17.38 3.34
C ALA A 397 13.35 -18.21 4.60
N PHE A 398 13.46 -19.53 4.55
CA PHE A 398 13.12 -20.48 5.62
C PHE A 398 14.23 -20.56 6.67
#